data_6860b1bd123315636223637e0932655b
#
_entry.id   6860b1bd123315636223637e0932655b
#
_cell.length_a   1.000
_cell.length_b   1.000
_cell.length_c   1.000
_cell.angle_alpha   90.00
_cell.angle_beta   90.00
_cell.angle_gamma   90.00
#
_symmetry.space_group_name_H-M   'P 1'
#
loop_
_entity.id
_entity.type
_entity.pdbx_description
1 polymer ?
#
loop_
_entity_poly.entity_id
_entity_poly.type
_entity_poly.pdbx_seq_one_letter_code
_entity_poly.pdbx_strand_id
1 'polypeptide(L)'
;VPTTLVRWSQRLLKGLSLGLVASLNTQAANLIVGDQSYSARTVMEAAGVLKDLPYELEWKQFTAGSPVAEALNVGSLDIGLLGDSPALFMGALGAPIKVIGVSRQNLDGVAIVVRKDSPIKTVADLAGKKVAIWKGSFSQQLMLTALDKAGVARDAVDYRYLSALDSSHALDGGSVDAIATWEPYVTQQERQGARIIATAEGLIPAQSFIVANDQAIKDKRAQISDFLQRLQAARAWSVSDPQHNERYANAWSALTKADAEVARRWFSRAQVVVVPITAQVVAGAQRTIDFFNNAGLTKRYPAASVFDESFSAALADEAQAVR
;
A
#
# COMPACT_ATOMS: atom_id res chain seq x y z
N VAL A 1 -37.07 -92.70 17.97
CA VAL A 1 -36.25 -91.52 18.13
C VAL A 1 -36.76 -90.46 17.18
N PRO A 2 -37.43 -89.38 17.62
CA PRO A 2 -38.05 -88.38 16.72
C PRO A 2 -37.18 -87.18 16.46
N THR A 3 -37.20 -86.73 15.23
CA THR A 3 -36.65 -85.51 14.67
C THR A 3 -37.61 -84.34 14.86
N THR A 4 -37.20 -83.29 15.46
CA THR A 4 -37.92 -82.01 15.56
C THR A 4 -37.37 -80.97 14.59
N LEU A 5 -38.23 -80.52 13.69
CA LEU A 5 -38.04 -79.42 12.76
C LEU A 5 -38.11 -78.10 13.50
N VAL A 6 -37.10 -77.28 13.39
CA VAL A 6 -37.12 -75.88 13.86
C VAL A 6 -37.30 -74.93 12.67
N ARG A 7 -38.41 -74.21 12.68
CA ARG A 7 -38.76 -73.17 11.70
C ARG A 7 -37.88 -71.90 11.95
N TRP A 8 -37.20 -71.41 10.94
CA TRP A 8 -36.52 -70.14 10.92
C TRP A 8 -37.49 -69.09 10.48
N SER A 9 -37.76 -68.13 11.40
CA SER A 9 -38.48 -66.88 11.13
C SER A 9 -37.51 -65.83 10.61
N GLN A 10 -37.69 -65.39 9.37
CA GLN A 10 -36.99 -64.25 8.78
C GLN A 10 -37.42 -62.93 9.48
N ARG A 11 -36.54 -62.31 10.23
CA ARG A 11 -36.70 -60.92 10.70
C ARG A 11 -35.99 -60.01 9.69
N LEU A 12 -36.81 -59.20 9.01
CA LEU A 12 -36.37 -58.06 8.21
C LEU A 12 -35.64 -57.02 9.11
N LEU A 13 -34.34 -56.88 8.95
CA LEU A 13 -33.60 -55.72 9.43
C LEU A 13 -33.81 -54.58 8.44
N LYS A 14 -34.61 -53.59 8.84
CA LYS A 14 -34.63 -52.27 8.21
C LYS A 14 -33.35 -51.55 8.61
N GLY A 15 -32.38 -51.44 7.69
CA GLY A 15 -31.18 -50.64 7.85
C GLY A 15 -31.55 -49.17 7.85
N LEU A 16 -31.38 -48.51 9.00
CA LEU A 16 -31.37 -47.05 9.12
C LEU A 16 -29.99 -46.54 8.63
N SER A 17 -29.94 -46.03 7.40
CA SER A 17 -28.79 -45.31 6.89
C SER A 17 -28.78 -43.93 7.59
N LEU A 18 -28.03 -43.77 8.67
CA LEU A 18 -27.63 -42.45 9.19
C LEU A 18 -26.68 -41.81 8.15
N GLY A 19 -27.21 -40.90 7.37
CA GLY A 19 -26.41 -40.00 6.55
C GLY A 19 -25.57 -39.10 7.48
N LEU A 20 -24.28 -39.38 7.56
CA LEU A 20 -23.31 -38.50 8.19
C LEU A 20 -23.18 -37.27 7.30
N VAL A 21 -23.93 -36.21 7.58
CA VAL A 21 -23.70 -34.88 7.02
C VAL A 21 -22.41 -34.38 7.67
N ALA A 22 -21.29 -34.63 7.01
CA ALA A 22 -20.03 -33.96 7.35
C ALA A 22 -20.22 -32.46 7.08
N SER A 23 -20.54 -31.73 8.13
CA SER A 23 -20.41 -30.28 8.12
C SER A 23 -18.94 -29.97 7.86
N LEU A 24 -18.60 -29.67 6.62
CA LEU A 24 -17.34 -29.01 6.28
C LEU A 24 -17.40 -27.65 6.98
N ASN A 25 -16.85 -27.60 8.19
CA ASN A 25 -16.40 -26.32 8.76
C ASN A 25 -15.34 -25.78 7.79
N THR A 26 -15.76 -25.04 6.79
CA THR A 26 -14.89 -24.15 6.07
C THR A 26 -14.49 -23.09 7.09
N GLN A 27 -13.36 -23.34 7.77
CA GLN A 27 -12.71 -22.31 8.57
C GLN A 27 -12.55 -21.11 7.63
N ALA A 28 -13.21 -20.01 7.98
CA ALA A 28 -13.17 -18.79 7.17
C ALA A 28 -11.69 -18.47 6.93
N ALA A 29 -11.28 -18.43 5.66
CA ALA A 29 -9.88 -18.23 5.34
C ALA A 29 -9.46 -16.86 5.87
N ASN A 30 -8.44 -16.79 6.72
CA ASN A 30 -7.88 -15.55 7.22
C ASN A 30 -7.16 -14.81 6.09
N LEU A 31 -7.46 -13.52 5.87
CA LEU A 31 -6.75 -12.64 4.94
C LEU A 31 -5.86 -11.68 5.71
N ILE A 32 -4.54 -11.79 5.55
CA ILE A 32 -3.55 -10.98 6.28
C ILE A 32 -3.11 -9.82 5.41
N VAL A 33 -3.39 -8.59 5.84
CA VAL A 33 -3.14 -7.37 5.08
C VAL A 33 -2.11 -6.47 5.76
N GLY A 34 -1.04 -6.15 5.05
CA GLY A 34 -0.05 -5.16 5.44
C GLY A 34 -0.48 -3.75 5.06
N ASP A 35 -0.60 -2.86 6.04
CA ASP A 35 -0.98 -1.45 5.87
C ASP A 35 0.12 -0.53 6.41
N GLN A 36 0.17 0.70 5.91
CA GLN A 36 1.07 1.74 6.38
C GLN A 36 0.28 2.88 6.99
N SER A 37 0.75 3.35 8.15
CA SER A 37 0.13 4.49 8.85
C SER A 37 -1.37 4.32 9.12
N TYR A 38 -1.87 3.09 9.20
CA TYR A 38 -3.29 2.74 9.41
C TYR A 38 -4.25 3.29 8.33
N SER A 39 -3.73 3.71 7.17
CA SER A 39 -4.49 4.45 6.16
C SER A 39 -5.61 3.61 5.53
N ALA A 40 -5.32 2.39 5.09
CA ALA A 40 -6.33 1.54 4.47
C ALA A 40 -7.33 1.00 5.50
N ARG A 41 -6.83 0.54 6.64
CA ARG A 41 -7.69 0.05 7.73
C ARG A 41 -8.73 1.09 8.14
N THR A 42 -8.28 2.31 8.46
CA THR A 42 -9.19 3.33 8.98
C THR A 42 -10.18 3.85 7.94
N VAL A 43 -9.82 3.95 6.66
CA VAL A 43 -10.80 4.33 5.64
C VAL A 43 -11.88 3.27 5.46
N MET A 44 -11.52 1.99 5.48
CA MET A 44 -12.49 0.89 5.36
C MET A 44 -13.40 0.78 6.59
N GLU A 45 -12.87 0.98 7.80
CA GLU A 45 -13.65 1.05 9.04
C GLU A 45 -14.60 2.26 9.03
N ALA A 46 -14.11 3.46 8.66
CA ALA A 46 -14.91 4.69 8.63
C ALA A 46 -16.02 4.66 7.57
N ALA A 47 -15.76 4.05 6.42
CA ALA A 47 -16.76 3.84 5.37
C ALA A 47 -17.76 2.73 5.72
N GLY A 48 -17.48 1.90 6.74
CA GLY A 48 -18.36 0.80 7.16
C GLY A 48 -18.37 -0.40 6.23
N VAL A 49 -17.39 -0.53 5.32
CA VAL A 49 -17.32 -1.60 4.31
C VAL A 49 -16.82 -2.93 4.86
N LEU A 50 -16.38 -2.99 6.12
CA LEU A 50 -15.91 -4.22 6.77
C LEU A 50 -17.02 -5.01 7.46
N LYS A 51 -18.27 -4.57 7.35
CA LYS A 51 -19.43 -5.32 7.84
C LYS A 51 -19.64 -6.57 6.98
N ASP A 52 -20.07 -7.64 7.64
CA ASP A 52 -20.47 -8.90 6.98
C ASP A 52 -19.40 -9.49 6.05
N LEU A 53 -18.13 -9.41 6.49
CA LEU A 53 -17.04 -10.07 5.80
C LEU A 53 -17.21 -11.59 5.85
N PRO A 54 -17.12 -12.31 4.72
CA PRO A 54 -17.21 -13.77 4.69
C PRO A 54 -15.90 -14.48 5.06
N TYR A 55 -14.91 -13.74 5.56
CA TYR A 55 -13.58 -14.20 6.00
C TYR A 55 -13.08 -13.38 7.17
N GLU A 56 -12.09 -13.87 7.89
CA GLU A 56 -11.39 -13.09 8.91
C GLU A 56 -10.36 -12.16 8.25
N LEU A 57 -10.27 -10.91 8.70
CA LEU A 57 -9.34 -9.91 8.21
C LEU A 57 -8.36 -9.52 9.32
N GLU A 58 -7.09 -9.81 9.11
CA GLU A 58 -6.01 -9.47 10.03
C GLU A 58 -5.16 -8.34 9.45
N TRP A 59 -5.00 -7.25 10.23
CA TRP A 59 -4.16 -6.12 9.85
C TRP A 59 -2.79 -6.18 10.51
N LYS A 60 -1.74 -6.05 9.69
CA LYS A 60 -0.37 -5.81 10.16
C LYS A 60 0.07 -4.41 9.78
N GLN A 61 0.59 -3.65 10.76
CA GLN A 61 1.01 -2.27 10.54
C GLN A 61 2.51 -2.18 10.34
N PHE A 62 2.90 -1.33 9.37
CA PHE A 62 4.28 -1.10 9.00
C PHE A 62 4.57 0.40 8.92
N THR A 63 5.81 0.77 9.14
CA THR A 63 6.28 2.17 9.08
C THR A 63 6.71 2.60 7.67
N ALA A 64 6.95 1.63 6.77
CA ALA A 64 7.39 1.89 5.39
C ALA A 64 7.08 0.72 4.47
N GLY A 65 7.21 0.94 3.15
CA GLY A 65 6.90 -0.06 2.13
C GLY A 65 7.89 -1.21 2.03
N SER A 66 9.18 -1.00 2.33
CA SER A 66 10.18 -2.08 2.23
C SER A 66 9.90 -3.24 3.18
N PRO A 67 9.60 -3.02 4.48
CA PRO A 67 9.17 -4.11 5.36
C PRO A 67 7.88 -4.82 4.92
N VAL A 68 6.93 -4.10 4.28
CA VAL A 68 5.74 -4.72 3.70
C VAL A 68 6.13 -5.66 2.56
N ALA A 69 7.01 -5.20 1.66
CA ALA A 69 7.48 -5.99 0.53
C ALA A 69 8.24 -7.26 0.97
N GLU A 70 9.07 -7.14 2.01
CA GLU A 70 9.77 -8.27 2.62
C GLU A 70 8.78 -9.28 3.24
N ALA A 71 7.77 -8.81 3.97
CA ALA A 71 6.75 -9.66 4.58
C ALA A 71 5.91 -10.40 3.52
N LEU A 72 5.59 -9.75 2.39
CA LEU A 72 4.96 -10.38 1.23
C LEU A 72 5.86 -11.46 0.62
N ASN A 73 7.15 -11.18 0.45
CA ASN A 73 8.12 -12.10 -0.15
C ASN A 73 8.24 -13.40 0.64
N VAL A 74 8.19 -13.34 1.97
CA VAL A 74 8.27 -14.52 2.84
C VAL A 74 6.91 -15.15 3.17
N GLY A 75 5.81 -14.66 2.57
CA GLY A 75 4.47 -15.20 2.76
C GLY A 75 3.84 -14.88 4.13
N SER A 76 4.36 -13.91 4.88
CA SER A 76 3.79 -13.44 6.14
C SER A 76 2.58 -12.51 5.94
N LEU A 77 2.37 -12.03 4.72
CA LEU A 77 1.21 -11.25 4.28
C LEU A 77 0.61 -11.89 3.04
N ASP A 78 -0.71 -11.80 2.93
CA ASP A 78 -1.45 -12.13 1.70
C ASP A 78 -1.50 -10.94 0.76
N ILE A 79 -1.78 -9.75 1.32
CA ILE A 79 -1.85 -8.47 0.61
C ILE A 79 -0.98 -7.44 1.33
N GLY A 80 -0.35 -6.54 0.58
CA GLY A 80 0.35 -5.37 1.09
C GLY A 80 0.02 -4.12 0.30
N LEU A 81 -0.14 -3.00 1.00
CA LEU A 81 -0.31 -1.68 0.41
C LEU A 81 1.01 -0.91 0.57
N LEU A 82 1.68 -0.61 -0.54
CA LEU A 82 3.01 -0.03 -0.51
C LEU A 82 3.30 0.82 -1.75
N GLY A 83 4.32 1.68 -1.67
CA GLY A 83 4.81 2.44 -2.82
C GLY A 83 5.36 1.53 -3.93
N ASP A 84 5.42 2.03 -5.17
CA ASP A 84 5.91 1.28 -6.32
C ASP A 84 7.36 0.82 -6.13
N SER A 85 8.25 1.70 -5.68
CA SER A 85 9.67 1.40 -5.59
C SER A 85 9.99 0.13 -4.79
N PRO A 86 9.52 -0.07 -3.53
CA PRO A 86 9.81 -1.31 -2.80
C PRO A 86 9.21 -2.55 -3.47
N ALA A 87 8.02 -2.47 -4.07
CA ALA A 87 7.44 -3.58 -4.81
C ALA A 87 8.29 -3.96 -6.04
N LEU A 88 8.75 -2.94 -6.79
CA LEU A 88 9.58 -3.14 -7.98
C LEU A 88 10.98 -3.64 -7.64
N PHE A 89 11.56 -3.23 -6.50
CA PHE A 89 12.82 -3.81 -6.03
C PHE A 89 12.66 -5.31 -5.72
N MET A 90 11.56 -5.72 -5.08
CA MET A 90 11.27 -7.14 -4.85
C MET A 90 11.05 -7.91 -6.15
N GLY A 91 10.37 -7.30 -7.13
CA GLY A 91 10.23 -7.87 -8.48
C GLY A 91 11.58 -8.12 -9.15
N ALA A 92 12.55 -7.21 -9.01
CA ALA A 92 13.91 -7.38 -9.53
C ALA A 92 14.67 -8.55 -8.88
N LEU A 93 14.29 -8.96 -7.68
CA LEU A 93 14.81 -10.12 -6.95
C LEU A 93 14.06 -11.41 -7.28
N GLY A 94 13.00 -11.34 -8.09
CA GLY A 94 12.18 -12.51 -8.43
C GLY A 94 11.25 -12.95 -7.30
N ALA A 95 10.87 -12.05 -6.40
CA ALA A 95 9.94 -12.35 -5.32
C ALA A 95 8.59 -12.87 -5.85
N PRO A 96 7.94 -13.83 -5.15
CA PRO A 96 6.66 -14.42 -5.56
C PRO A 96 5.49 -13.48 -5.24
N ILE A 97 5.46 -12.32 -5.88
CA ILE A 97 4.45 -11.28 -5.65
C ILE A 97 3.92 -10.71 -6.97
N LYS A 98 2.68 -10.23 -6.94
CA LYS A 98 2.04 -9.54 -8.06
C LYS A 98 1.35 -8.26 -7.61
N VAL A 99 1.48 -7.22 -8.42
CA VAL A 99 0.65 -6.02 -8.33
C VAL A 99 -0.72 -6.37 -8.88
N ILE A 100 -1.76 -6.25 -8.06
CA ILE A 100 -3.15 -6.62 -8.35
C ILE A 100 -4.09 -5.42 -8.42
N GLY A 101 -3.61 -4.23 -8.07
CA GLY A 101 -4.35 -2.97 -8.13
C GLY A 101 -3.43 -1.78 -7.85
N VAL A 102 -3.95 -0.58 -8.07
CA VAL A 102 -3.20 0.67 -7.91
C VAL A 102 -4.00 1.65 -7.06
N SER A 103 -3.35 2.21 -6.05
CA SER A 103 -3.84 3.39 -5.34
C SER A 103 -3.25 4.64 -5.96
N ARG A 104 -4.06 5.38 -6.72
CA ARG A 104 -3.68 6.67 -7.30
C ARG A 104 -3.89 7.77 -6.27
N GLN A 105 -2.95 8.70 -6.18
CA GLN A 105 -3.01 9.86 -5.30
C GLN A 105 -2.49 11.11 -5.98
N ASN A 106 -2.84 12.29 -5.45
CA ASN A 106 -2.17 13.52 -5.83
C ASN A 106 -0.72 13.51 -5.31
N LEU A 107 0.19 14.04 -6.10
CA LEU A 107 1.63 13.93 -5.85
C LEU A 107 2.19 15.07 -4.98
N ASP A 108 1.37 16.03 -4.59
CA ASP A 108 1.78 17.16 -3.71
C ASP A 108 2.15 16.70 -2.30
N GLY A 109 1.68 15.52 -1.90
CA GLY A 109 1.99 14.90 -0.62
C GLY A 109 3.30 14.08 -0.61
N VAL A 110 4.06 14.09 -1.70
CA VAL A 110 5.43 13.53 -1.79
C VAL A 110 6.34 14.68 -2.14
N ALA A 111 7.18 15.15 -1.20
CA ALA A 111 7.83 16.45 -1.30
C ALA A 111 9.25 16.50 -0.73
N ILE A 112 10.01 17.48 -1.20
CA ILE A 112 11.27 17.93 -0.59
C ILE A 112 10.93 19.13 0.31
N VAL A 113 11.29 19.00 1.57
CA VAL A 113 10.91 19.94 2.63
C VAL A 113 12.15 20.49 3.33
N VAL A 114 12.11 21.78 3.65
CA VAL A 114 13.16 22.50 4.40
C VAL A 114 12.53 23.24 5.59
N ARG A 115 13.33 23.55 6.62
CA ARG A 115 12.85 24.33 7.77
C ARG A 115 12.35 25.71 7.33
N LYS A 116 11.48 26.29 8.16
CA LYS A 116 10.87 27.62 7.96
C LYS A 116 11.91 28.72 7.67
N ASP A 117 12.97 28.74 8.45
CA ASP A 117 14.05 29.73 8.43
C ASP A 117 15.24 29.38 7.53
N SER A 118 15.13 28.23 6.82
CA SER A 118 16.17 27.78 5.92
C SER A 118 16.44 28.81 4.80
N PRO A 119 17.70 29.10 4.45
CA PRO A 119 18.03 29.90 3.30
C PRO A 119 17.79 29.19 1.96
N ILE A 120 17.60 27.88 1.99
CA ILE A 120 17.32 27.04 0.80
C ILE A 120 15.93 27.39 0.26
N LYS A 121 15.84 27.83 -0.98
CA LYS A 121 14.59 28.20 -1.66
C LYS A 121 14.23 27.27 -2.79
N THR A 122 15.22 26.66 -3.41
CA THR A 122 15.09 25.79 -4.59
C THR A 122 15.92 24.52 -4.42
N VAL A 123 15.71 23.54 -5.31
CA VAL A 123 16.51 22.31 -5.34
C VAL A 123 17.98 22.61 -5.67
N ALA A 124 18.26 23.66 -6.45
CA ALA A 124 19.64 24.05 -6.78
C ALA A 124 20.47 24.45 -5.54
N ASP A 125 19.80 24.97 -4.49
CA ASP A 125 20.46 25.37 -3.23
C ASP A 125 20.87 24.16 -2.36
N LEU A 126 20.55 22.93 -2.78
CA LEU A 126 20.91 21.70 -2.04
C LEU A 126 22.37 21.27 -2.25
N ALA A 127 23.10 21.87 -3.20
CA ALA A 127 24.53 21.59 -3.37
C ALA A 127 25.30 21.85 -2.06
N GLY A 128 26.08 20.88 -1.60
CA GLY A 128 26.84 20.94 -0.33
C GLY A 128 25.98 20.79 0.94
N LYS A 129 24.68 20.47 0.82
CA LYS A 129 23.75 20.35 1.97
C LYS A 129 23.59 18.90 2.42
N LYS A 130 23.22 18.73 3.69
CA LYS A 130 22.85 17.45 4.28
C LYS A 130 21.37 17.18 4.01
N VAL A 131 21.08 16.08 3.34
CA VAL A 131 19.72 15.72 2.94
C VAL A 131 19.36 14.33 3.42
N ALA A 132 18.24 14.21 4.12
CA ALA A 132 17.75 12.88 4.52
C ALA A 132 16.77 12.31 3.51
N ILE A 133 16.97 11.05 3.18
CA ILE A 133 16.13 10.24 2.28
C ILE A 133 16.04 8.80 2.79
N TRP A 134 14.97 8.08 2.43
CA TRP A 134 14.88 6.65 2.64
C TRP A 134 15.30 5.91 1.38
N LYS A 135 16.27 5.02 1.54
CA LYS A 135 16.81 4.22 0.41
C LYS A 135 15.74 3.32 -0.21
N GLY A 136 15.67 3.30 -1.55
CA GLY A 136 14.72 2.46 -2.28
C GLY A 136 13.26 2.90 -2.18
N SER A 137 12.99 4.19 -1.97
CA SER A 137 11.64 4.75 -1.81
C SER A 137 11.38 5.96 -2.71
N PHE A 138 10.14 6.47 -2.68
CA PHE A 138 9.78 7.75 -3.31
C PHE A 138 10.73 8.89 -2.97
N SER A 139 11.18 8.96 -1.72
CA SER A 139 12.04 10.05 -1.28
C SER A 139 13.38 10.03 -2.00
N GLN A 140 13.98 8.86 -2.19
CA GLN A 140 15.20 8.73 -2.96
C GLN A 140 14.98 9.07 -4.43
N GLN A 141 13.94 8.52 -5.04
CA GLN A 141 13.63 8.78 -6.44
C GLN A 141 13.35 10.26 -6.69
N LEU A 142 12.50 10.88 -5.86
CA LEU A 142 12.19 12.30 -5.95
C LEU A 142 13.44 13.17 -5.81
N MET A 143 14.26 12.93 -4.78
CA MET A 143 15.46 13.71 -4.56
C MET A 143 16.43 13.65 -5.75
N LEU A 144 16.75 12.43 -6.20
CA LEU A 144 17.69 12.26 -7.31
C LEU A 144 17.15 12.85 -8.62
N THR A 145 15.86 12.68 -8.91
CA THR A 145 15.22 13.26 -10.10
C THR A 145 15.17 14.78 -10.04
N ALA A 146 14.87 15.35 -8.85
CA ALA A 146 14.82 16.79 -8.67
C ALA A 146 16.21 17.44 -8.84
N LEU A 147 17.27 16.81 -8.31
CA LEU A 147 18.65 17.26 -8.49
C LEU A 147 19.06 17.22 -9.96
N ASP A 148 18.78 16.12 -10.68
CA ASP A 148 19.06 16.00 -12.11
C ASP A 148 18.39 17.13 -12.91
N LYS A 149 17.09 17.38 -12.63
CA LYS A 149 16.33 18.45 -13.29
C LYS A 149 16.86 19.87 -12.96
N ALA A 150 17.42 20.04 -11.75
CA ALA A 150 18.03 21.31 -11.33
C ALA A 150 19.48 21.46 -11.80
N GLY A 151 20.07 20.47 -12.49
CA GLY A 151 21.46 20.49 -12.92
C GLY A 151 22.47 20.36 -11.77
N VAL A 152 22.05 19.81 -10.62
CA VAL A 152 22.91 19.56 -9.46
C VAL A 152 23.44 18.14 -9.53
N ALA A 153 24.76 17.97 -9.47
CA ALA A 153 25.37 16.65 -9.44
C ALA A 153 24.91 15.90 -8.19
N ARG A 154 24.54 14.61 -8.36
CA ARG A 154 23.99 13.79 -7.26
C ARG A 154 24.98 13.65 -6.09
N ASP A 155 26.26 13.60 -6.37
CA ASP A 155 27.35 13.51 -5.40
C ASP A 155 27.70 14.86 -4.75
N ALA A 156 27.12 15.97 -5.21
CA ALA A 156 27.25 17.27 -4.57
C ALA A 156 26.40 17.40 -3.28
N VAL A 157 25.62 16.39 -2.93
CA VAL A 157 24.73 16.38 -1.75
C VAL A 157 25.20 15.34 -0.75
N ASP A 158 25.23 15.70 0.54
CA ASP A 158 25.56 14.79 1.64
C ASP A 158 24.31 14.03 2.12
N TYR A 159 24.14 12.80 1.66
CA TYR A 159 22.96 11.99 1.98
C TYR A 159 23.00 11.38 3.38
N ARG A 160 21.87 11.46 4.08
CA ARG A 160 21.57 10.71 5.31
C ARG A 160 20.44 9.74 5.03
N TYR A 161 20.72 8.44 5.14
CA TYR A 161 19.73 7.38 4.92
C TYR A 161 19.00 7.10 6.23
N LEU A 162 17.85 7.75 6.41
CA LEU A 162 17.04 7.71 7.63
C LEU A 162 15.62 7.25 7.33
N SER A 163 14.92 6.73 8.36
CA SER A 163 13.48 6.50 8.27
C SER A 163 12.75 7.83 8.07
N ALA A 164 11.49 7.80 7.59
CA ALA A 164 10.73 9.02 7.40
C ALA A 164 10.53 9.80 8.72
N LEU A 165 10.31 9.07 9.83
CA LEU A 165 10.19 9.65 11.17
C LEU A 165 11.52 10.25 11.64
N ASP A 166 12.62 9.51 11.52
CA ASP A 166 13.95 10.00 11.92
C ASP A 166 14.40 11.17 11.05
N SER A 167 14.04 11.18 9.74
CA SER A 167 14.27 12.31 8.83
C SER A 167 13.55 13.56 9.33
N SER A 168 12.30 13.44 9.76
CA SER A 168 11.53 14.54 10.33
C SER A 168 12.21 15.09 11.59
N HIS A 169 12.60 14.24 12.53
CA HIS A 169 13.31 14.65 13.74
C HIS A 169 14.69 15.27 13.41
N ALA A 170 15.40 14.74 12.42
CA ALA A 170 16.68 15.31 11.99
C ALA A 170 16.53 16.70 11.37
N LEU A 171 15.44 16.95 10.63
CA LEU A 171 15.11 18.28 10.09
C LEU A 171 14.77 19.25 11.21
N ASP A 172 13.91 18.85 12.15
CA ASP A 172 13.50 19.68 13.31
C ASP A 172 14.70 20.06 14.17
N GLY A 173 15.58 19.10 14.44
CA GLY A 173 16.80 19.29 15.22
C GLY A 173 17.96 19.97 14.45
N GLY A 174 17.80 20.27 13.16
CA GLY A 174 18.82 20.91 12.35
C GLY A 174 20.03 20.04 12.00
N SER A 175 19.93 18.71 12.19
CA SER A 175 20.99 17.75 11.82
C SER A 175 21.08 17.55 10.31
N VAL A 176 20.00 17.82 9.57
CA VAL A 176 19.92 17.89 8.12
C VAL A 176 19.30 19.20 7.67
N ASP A 177 19.60 19.61 6.44
CA ASP A 177 19.13 20.87 5.85
C ASP A 177 17.80 20.70 5.11
N ALA A 178 17.57 19.52 4.54
CA ALA A 178 16.35 19.15 3.81
C ALA A 178 16.02 17.67 4.00
N ILE A 179 14.77 17.31 3.78
CA ILE A 179 14.30 15.93 3.69
C ILE A 179 13.46 15.75 2.44
N ALA A 180 13.51 14.57 1.82
CA ALA A 180 12.48 14.12 0.90
C ALA A 180 11.62 13.08 1.61
N THR A 181 10.31 13.30 1.63
CA THR A 181 9.38 12.48 2.41
C THR A 181 7.98 12.44 1.78
N TRP A 182 7.03 11.83 2.46
CA TRP A 182 5.64 11.67 2.03
C TRP A 182 4.68 11.88 3.20
N GLU A 183 3.37 11.85 2.94
CA GLU A 183 2.36 11.97 3.98
C GLU A 183 2.36 10.80 4.98
N PRO A 184 2.08 11.03 6.26
CA PRO A 184 1.66 12.30 6.89
C PRO A 184 2.80 13.26 7.25
N TYR A 185 4.05 12.90 6.99
CA TYR A 185 5.22 13.67 7.42
C TYR A 185 5.31 15.05 6.75
N VAL A 186 4.91 15.16 5.46
CA VAL A 186 4.85 16.45 4.76
C VAL A 186 3.92 17.41 5.52
N THR A 187 2.69 16.99 5.79
CA THR A 187 1.72 17.79 6.54
C THR A 187 2.20 18.12 7.95
N GLN A 188 2.83 17.19 8.66
CA GLN A 188 3.39 17.43 9.99
C GLN A 188 4.46 18.51 9.95
N GLN A 189 5.37 18.46 9.00
CA GLN A 189 6.43 19.46 8.84
C GLN A 189 5.88 20.83 8.47
N GLU A 190 4.93 20.94 7.54
CA GLU A 190 4.28 22.21 7.20
C GLU A 190 3.56 22.85 8.40
N ARG A 191 2.95 22.06 9.27
CA ARG A 191 2.32 22.58 10.50
C ARG A 191 3.33 23.16 11.50
N GLN A 192 4.58 22.71 11.44
CA GLN A 192 5.69 23.30 12.19
C GLN A 192 6.30 24.53 11.48
N GLY A 193 5.74 24.88 10.30
CA GLY A 193 6.16 26.01 9.50
C GLY A 193 7.24 25.69 8.46
N ALA A 194 7.59 24.43 8.28
CA ALA A 194 8.48 24.00 7.20
C ALA A 194 7.90 24.34 5.82
N ARG A 195 8.77 24.44 4.81
CA ARG A 195 8.40 24.81 3.44
C ARG A 195 8.71 23.68 2.47
N ILE A 196 7.80 23.44 1.55
CA ILE A 196 8.01 22.59 0.39
C ILE A 196 8.81 23.37 -0.66
N ILE A 197 9.87 22.78 -1.21
CA ILE A 197 10.67 23.37 -2.30
C ILE A 197 10.52 22.60 -3.62
N ALA A 198 10.00 21.38 -3.58
CA ALA A 198 9.60 20.60 -4.75
C ALA A 198 8.62 19.51 -4.34
N THR A 199 7.72 19.10 -5.23
CA THR A 199 6.83 17.96 -5.08
C THR A 199 7.14 16.90 -6.13
N ALA A 200 6.52 15.73 -6.01
CA ALA A 200 6.67 14.65 -6.99
C ALA A 200 5.97 14.96 -8.33
N GLU A 201 5.11 15.98 -8.38
CA GLU A 201 4.36 16.32 -9.57
C GLU A 201 5.29 16.67 -10.75
N GLY A 202 5.10 15.99 -11.87
CA GLY A 202 5.92 16.16 -13.07
C GLY A 202 7.39 15.72 -12.92
N LEU A 203 7.76 15.08 -11.79
CA LEU A 203 9.10 14.54 -11.54
C LEU A 203 9.14 13.03 -11.55
N ILE A 204 8.26 12.38 -10.76
CA ILE A 204 8.24 10.92 -10.63
C ILE A 204 6.81 10.39 -10.69
N PRO A 205 6.58 9.11 -11.07
CA PRO A 205 5.25 8.52 -11.06
C PRO A 205 4.65 8.43 -9.66
N ALA A 206 5.47 8.14 -8.64
CA ALA A 206 5.10 7.95 -7.22
C ALA A 206 3.79 7.14 -7.06
N GLN A 207 3.70 6.01 -7.77
CA GLN A 207 2.55 5.12 -7.72
C GLN A 207 2.53 4.33 -6.41
N SER A 208 1.34 4.10 -5.87
CA SER A 208 1.16 3.17 -4.76
C SER A 208 0.45 1.91 -5.27
N PHE A 209 0.97 0.76 -4.89
CA PHE A 209 0.48 -0.54 -5.36
C PHE A 209 -0.24 -1.31 -4.26
N ILE A 210 -1.24 -2.07 -4.69
CA ILE A 210 -1.84 -3.15 -3.94
C ILE A 210 -1.18 -4.41 -4.49
N VAL A 211 -0.44 -5.10 -3.63
CA VAL A 211 0.41 -6.24 -4.02
C VAL A 211 -0.06 -7.47 -3.27
N ALA A 212 -0.16 -8.60 -3.95
CA ALA A 212 -0.47 -9.88 -3.31
C ALA A 212 0.68 -10.88 -3.50
N ASN A 213 0.81 -11.78 -2.53
CA ASN A 213 1.70 -12.94 -2.63
C ASN A 213 1.09 -13.97 -3.59
N ASP A 214 1.91 -14.63 -4.42
CA ASP A 214 1.47 -15.61 -5.43
C ASP A 214 0.67 -16.78 -4.82
N GLN A 215 1.05 -17.24 -3.61
CA GLN A 215 0.32 -18.31 -2.93
C GLN A 215 -1.07 -17.83 -2.48
N ALA A 216 -1.17 -16.60 -1.96
CA ALA A 216 -2.44 -16.01 -1.60
C ALA A 216 -3.35 -15.81 -2.82
N ILE A 217 -2.81 -15.39 -3.97
CA ILE A 217 -3.57 -15.29 -5.22
C ILE A 217 -4.17 -16.63 -5.61
N LYS A 218 -3.42 -17.71 -5.44
CA LYS A 218 -3.88 -19.08 -5.76
C LYS A 218 -4.96 -19.56 -4.79
N ASP A 219 -4.76 -19.35 -3.49
CA ASP A 219 -5.57 -19.99 -2.46
C ASP A 219 -6.76 -19.13 -1.98
N LYS A 220 -6.66 -17.78 -2.11
CA LYS A 220 -7.59 -16.80 -1.51
C LYS A 220 -8.11 -15.79 -2.53
N ARG A 221 -8.17 -16.16 -3.81
CA ARG A 221 -8.53 -15.23 -4.90
C ARG A 221 -9.86 -14.51 -4.68
N ALA A 222 -10.88 -15.22 -4.20
CA ALA A 222 -12.20 -14.64 -3.94
C ALA A 222 -12.16 -13.58 -2.84
N GLN A 223 -11.44 -13.87 -1.74
CA GLN A 223 -11.25 -12.93 -0.62
C GLN A 223 -10.44 -11.70 -1.05
N ILE A 224 -9.40 -11.88 -1.86
CA ILE A 224 -8.60 -10.79 -2.43
C ILE A 224 -9.47 -9.90 -3.33
N SER A 225 -10.31 -10.48 -4.19
CA SER A 225 -11.21 -9.70 -5.05
C SER A 225 -12.24 -8.91 -4.24
N ASP A 226 -12.87 -9.51 -3.23
CA ASP A 226 -13.80 -8.83 -2.33
C ASP A 226 -13.10 -7.70 -1.55
N PHE A 227 -11.90 -7.95 -1.02
CA PHE A 227 -11.11 -6.92 -0.35
C PHE A 227 -10.81 -5.72 -1.26
N LEU A 228 -10.40 -5.97 -2.50
CA LEU A 228 -10.11 -4.91 -3.48
C LEU A 228 -11.34 -4.05 -3.77
N GLN A 229 -12.51 -4.66 -3.98
CA GLN A 229 -13.77 -3.96 -4.22
C GLN A 229 -14.16 -3.10 -3.02
N ARG A 230 -14.08 -3.65 -1.81
CA ARG A 230 -14.37 -2.90 -0.58
C ARG A 230 -13.39 -1.75 -0.34
N LEU A 231 -12.11 -1.96 -0.60
CA LEU A 231 -11.10 -0.91 -0.51
C LEU A 231 -11.37 0.20 -1.54
N GLN A 232 -11.73 -0.17 -2.77
CA GLN A 232 -12.12 0.79 -3.81
C GLN A 232 -13.33 1.62 -3.37
N ALA A 233 -14.39 0.97 -2.90
CA ALA A 233 -15.60 1.65 -2.40
C ALA A 233 -15.29 2.60 -1.23
N ALA A 234 -14.44 2.18 -0.27
CA ALA A 234 -14.04 3.01 0.85
C ALA A 234 -13.22 4.24 0.43
N ARG A 235 -12.32 4.08 -0.53
CA ARG A 235 -11.53 5.19 -1.07
C ARG A 235 -12.40 6.16 -1.87
N ALA A 236 -13.30 5.67 -2.72
CA ALA A 236 -14.27 6.50 -3.43
C ALA A 236 -15.17 7.27 -2.46
N TRP A 237 -15.69 6.60 -1.42
CA TRP A 237 -16.46 7.24 -0.35
C TRP A 237 -15.66 8.36 0.34
N SER A 238 -14.39 8.16 0.64
CA SER A 238 -13.59 9.14 1.38
C SER A 238 -13.36 10.46 0.64
N VAL A 239 -13.42 10.45 -0.69
CA VAL A 239 -13.20 11.64 -1.54
C VAL A 239 -14.50 12.25 -2.09
N SER A 240 -15.64 11.58 -1.89
CA SER A 240 -16.93 12.01 -2.46
C SER A 240 -17.59 13.17 -1.70
N ASP A 241 -17.25 13.38 -0.42
CA ASP A 241 -17.85 14.40 0.45
C ASP A 241 -16.84 14.86 1.51
N PRO A 242 -16.70 16.18 1.77
CA PRO A 242 -15.85 16.70 2.85
C PRO A 242 -16.17 16.11 4.24
N GLN A 243 -17.44 15.77 4.52
CA GLN A 243 -17.81 15.13 5.79
C GLN A 243 -17.25 13.71 5.90
N HIS A 244 -17.10 13.00 4.79
CA HIS A 244 -16.45 11.70 4.75
C HIS A 244 -14.96 11.80 5.08
N ASN A 245 -14.29 12.81 4.55
CA ASN A 245 -12.91 13.10 4.92
C ASN A 245 -12.78 13.36 6.42
N GLU A 246 -13.67 14.18 7.00
CA GLU A 246 -13.70 14.46 8.43
C GLU A 246 -13.88 13.18 9.26
N ARG A 247 -14.84 12.32 8.90
CA ARG A 247 -15.07 11.04 9.57
C ARG A 247 -13.84 10.12 9.48
N TYR A 248 -13.22 10.06 8.31
CA TYR A 248 -12.00 9.27 8.10
C TYR A 248 -10.84 9.83 8.95
N ALA A 249 -10.63 11.14 8.97
CA ALA A 249 -9.59 11.78 9.77
C ALA A 249 -9.79 11.55 11.28
N ASN A 250 -11.02 11.66 11.77
CA ASN A 250 -11.35 11.40 13.17
C ASN A 250 -11.13 9.91 13.54
N ALA A 251 -11.48 8.97 12.68
CA ALA A 251 -11.23 7.55 12.90
C ALA A 251 -9.71 7.27 12.95
N TRP A 252 -8.93 7.86 12.05
CA TRP A 252 -7.47 7.73 12.04
C TRP A 252 -6.84 8.31 13.31
N SER A 253 -7.27 9.51 13.71
CA SER A 253 -6.82 10.17 14.94
C SER A 253 -7.13 9.35 16.19
N ALA A 254 -8.34 8.78 16.27
CA ALA A 254 -8.75 7.93 17.39
C ALA A 254 -7.86 6.68 17.53
N LEU A 255 -7.46 6.08 16.41
CA LEU A 255 -6.62 4.90 16.38
C LEU A 255 -5.13 5.21 16.65
N THR A 256 -4.60 6.25 16.02
CA THR A 256 -3.16 6.58 16.06
C THR A 256 -2.78 7.50 17.22
N LYS A 257 -3.76 8.15 17.84
CA LYS A 257 -3.57 9.22 18.85
C LYS A 257 -2.88 10.48 18.29
N ALA A 258 -2.72 10.58 16.97
CA ALA A 258 -2.18 11.75 16.31
C ALA A 258 -3.29 12.81 16.08
N ASP A 259 -2.87 14.05 15.81
CA ASP A 259 -3.80 15.17 15.59
C ASP A 259 -4.66 14.95 14.32
N ALA A 260 -5.97 15.01 14.47
CA ALA A 260 -6.94 14.85 13.39
C ALA A 260 -6.74 15.89 12.26
N GLU A 261 -6.21 17.08 12.56
CA GLU A 261 -5.92 18.10 11.55
C GLU A 261 -4.83 17.65 10.56
N VAL A 262 -3.85 16.89 11.04
CA VAL A 262 -2.85 16.26 10.14
C VAL A 262 -3.54 15.32 9.16
N ALA A 263 -4.43 14.47 9.66
CA ALA A 263 -5.17 13.54 8.81
C ALA A 263 -6.11 14.27 7.83
N ARG A 264 -6.83 15.31 8.29
CA ARG A 264 -7.71 16.10 7.40
C ARG A 264 -6.95 16.69 6.23
N ARG A 265 -5.82 17.34 6.48
CA ARG A 265 -4.97 17.94 5.43
C ARG A 265 -4.37 16.88 4.53
N TRP A 266 -3.82 15.82 5.11
CA TRP A 266 -3.27 14.70 4.35
C TRP A 266 -4.31 14.10 3.39
N PHE A 267 -5.46 13.69 3.91
CA PHE A 267 -6.47 13.00 3.10
C PHE A 267 -7.10 13.93 2.05
N SER A 268 -7.31 15.21 2.39
CA SER A 268 -7.76 16.22 1.42
C SER A 268 -6.74 16.47 0.32
N ARG A 269 -5.44 16.44 0.63
CA ARG A 269 -4.38 16.61 -0.35
C ARG A 269 -4.21 15.36 -1.22
N ALA A 270 -4.11 14.20 -0.59
CA ALA A 270 -3.77 12.96 -1.29
C ALA A 270 -4.88 12.46 -2.23
N GLN A 271 -6.17 12.64 -1.87
CA GLN A 271 -7.31 12.23 -2.69
C GLN A 271 -7.16 10.81 -3.24
N VAL A 272 -6.86 9.86 -2.36
CA VAL A 272 -6.50 8.49 -2.77
C VAL A 272 -7.71 7.74 -3.31
N VAL A 273 -7.58 7.20 -4.51
CA VAL A 273 -8.58 6.32 -5.15
C VAL A 273 -7.93 5.02 -5.65
N VAL A 274 -8.68 3.92 -5.64
CA VAL A 274 -8.21 2.65 -6.22
C VAL A 274 -8.64 2.58 -7.68
N VAL A 275 -7.69 2.27 -8.56
CA VAL A 275 -7.90 2.20 -10.00
C VAL A 275 -7.39 0.87 -10.57
N PRO A 276 -7.93 0.42 -11.72
CA PRO A 276 -7.42 -0.75 -12.43
C PRO A 276 -5.97 -0.56 -12.89
N ILE A 277 -5.30 -1.66 -13.15
CA ILE A 277 -4.01 -1.67 -13.83
C ILE A 277 -4.25 -1.30 -15.29
N THR A 278 -3.53 -0.27 -15.76
CA THR A 278 -3.59 0.20 -17.15
C THR A 278 -2.19 0.18 -17.78
N ALA A 279 -2.11 0.23 -19.09
CA ALA A 279 -0.83 0.33 -19.81
C ALA A 279 0.00 1.55 -19.32
N GLN A 280 -0.66 2.66 -18.96
CA GLN A 280 0.02 3.84 -18.41
C GLN A 280 0.65 3.57 -17.03
N VAL A 281 -0.02 2.79 -16.18
CA VAL A 281 0.51 2.35 -14.88
C VAL A 281 1.75 1.49 -15.07
N VAL A 282 1.68 0.48 -15.95
CA VAL A 282 2.81 -0.40 -16.27
C VAL A 282 3.99 0.38 -16.87
N ALA A 283 3.71 1.33 -17.76
CA ALA A 283 4.74 2.23 -18.32
C ALA A 283 5.38 3.13 -17.24
N GLY A 284 4.58 3.61 -16.26
CA GLY A 284 5.10 4.33 -15.10
C GLY A 284 6.04 3.49 -14.25
N ALA A 285 5.66 2.25 -13.97
CA ALA A 285 6.49 1.29 -13.24
C ALA A 285 7.80 0.99 -14.01
N GLN A 286 7.73 0.86 -15.35
CA GLN A 286 8.94 0.66 -16.14
C GLN A 286 9.90 1.86 -16.04
N ARG A 287 9.38 3.10 -16.05
CA ARG A 287 10.23 4.29 -15.83
C ARG A 287 10.90 4.29 -14.46
N THR A 288 10.20 3.85 -13.41
CA THR A 288 10.78 3.70 -12.06
C THR A 288 11.90 2.64 -12.05
N ILE A 289 11.68 1.47 -12.68
CA ILE A 289 12.70 0.43 -12.82
C ILE A 289 13.93 0.95 -13.59
N ASP A 290 13.71 1.58 -14.74
CA ASP A 290 14.77 2.11 -15.58
C ASP A 290 15.57 3.20 -14.85
N PHE A 291 14.90 4.07 -14.08
CA PHE A 291 15.54 5.09 -13.25
C PHE A 291 16.49 4.46 -12.23
N PHE A 292 16.01 3.50 -11.43
CA PHE A 292 16.83 2.86 -10.41
C PHE A 292 17.92 1.96 -11.01
N ASN A 293 17.68 1.34 -12.17
CA ASN A 293 18.72 0.61 -12.90
C ASN A 293 19.84 1.54 -13.37
N ASN A 294 19.49 2.68 -13.98
CA ASN A 294 20.47 3.70 -14.41
C ASN A 294 21.25 4.29 -13.23
N ALA A 295 20.65 4.32 -12.04
CA ALA A 295 21.32 4.73 -10.82
C ALA A 295 22.17 3.61 -10.17
N GLY A 296 22.24 2.42 -10.79
CA GLY A 296 23.00 1.27 -10.29
C GLY A 296 22.39 0.60 -9.05
N LEU A 297 21.11 0.85 -8.77
CA LEU A 297 20.43 0.41 -7.53
C LEU A 297 19.60 -0.86 -7.69
N THR A 298 19.23 -1.23 -8.93
CA THR A 298 18.46 -2.47 -9.20
C THR A 298 18.78 -3.03 -10.57
N LYS A 299 18.37 -4.27 -10.83
CA LYS A 299 18.41 -4.87 -12.17
C LYS A 299 17.24 -4.38 -13.00
N ARG A 300 17.44 -4.22 -14.32
CA ARG A 300 16.38 -3.96 -15.27
C ARG A 300 15.61 -5.24 -15.58
N TYR A 301 14.30 -5.14 -15.64
CA TYR A 301 13.39 -6.21 -16.04
C TYR A 301 12.09 -5.62 -16.62
N PRO A 302 11.28 -6.39 -17.38
CA PRO A 302 10.00 -5.91 -17.88
C PRO A 302 9.00 -5.71 -16.73
N ALA A 303 8.52 -4.49 -16.51
CA ALA A 303 7.56 -4.19 -15.45
C ALA A 303 6.30 -5.07 -15.51
N ALA A 304 5.82 -5.40 -16.72
CA ALA A 304 4.63 -6.23 -16.92
C ALA A 304 4.72 -7.61 -16.21
N SER A 305 5.93 -8.12 -15.96
CA SER A 305 6.11 -9.43 -15.31
C SER A 305 5.63 -9.50 -13.86
N VAL A 306 5.52 -8.35 -13.18
CA VAL A 306 5.07 -8.27 -11.79
C VAL A 306 3.62 -7.80 -11.66
N PHE A 307 2.87 -7.63 -12.75
CA PHE A 307 1.46 -7.25 -12.73
C PHE A 307 0.56 -8.47 -13.01
N ASP A 308 -0.57 -8.55 -12.29
CA ASP A 308 -1.67 -9.47 -12.57
C ASP A 308 -2.94 -8.64 -12.86
N GLU A 309 -3.18 -8.40 -14.17
CA GLU A 309 -4.32 -7.61 -14.63
C GLU A 309 -5.67 -8.33 -14.47
N SER A 310 -5.67 -9.62 -14.12
CA SER A 310 -6.90 -10.41 -13.99
C SER A 310 -7.81 -9.95 -12.85
N PHE A 311 -7.30 -9.11 -11.93
CA PHE A 311 -8.10 -8.44 -10.90
C PHE A 311 -8.71 -7.12 -11.37
N SER A 312 -8.26 -6.56 -12.48
CA SER A 312 -8.72 -5.24 -12.97
C SER A 312 -10.19 -5.24 -13.37
N ALA A 313 -10.73 -6.35 -13.86
CA ALA A 313 -12.15 -6.46 -14.21
C ALA A 313 -13.07 -6.24 -13.00
N ALA A 314 -12.66 -6.69 -11.81
CA ALA A 314 -13.42 -6.46 -10.57
C ALA A 314 -13.44 -4.99 -10.13
N LEU A 315 -12.45 -4.20 -10.57
CA LEU A 315 -12.31 -2.77 -10.22
C LEU A 315 -12.94 -1.83 -11.28
N ALA A 316 -13.15 -2.30 -12.51
CA ALA A 316 -13.60 -1.42 -13.61
C ALA A 316 -15.03 -0.90 -13.43
N ASP A 317 -15.93 -1.69 -12.88
CA ASP A 317 -17.36 -1.35 -12.79
C ASP A 317 -17.63 -0.20 -11.79
N GLU A 318 -16.86 -0.09 -10.71
CA GLU A 318 -17.03 0.97 -9.72
C GLU A 318 -16.32 2.28 -10.08
N ALA A 319 -15.24 2.24 -10.87
CA ALA A 319 -14.56 3.43 -11.37
C ALA A 319 -15.47 4.28 -12.29
N GLN A 320 -16.54 3.71 -12.82
CA GLN A 320 -17.57 4.43 -13.61
C GLN A 320 -18.62 5.10 -12.73
N ALA A 321 -18.82 4.66 -11.50
CA ALA A 321 -19.83 5.22 -10.57
C ALA A 321 -19.39 6.53 -9.88
N VAL A 322 -18.10 6.90 -9.97
CA VAL A 322 -17.52 8.13 -9.38
C VAL A 322 -17.43 9.28 -10.40
N ARG A 323 -17.89 9.07 -11.62
CA ARG A 323 -18.08 10.12 -12.63
C ARG A 323 -19.51 10.63 -12.60
#